data_34e79e177d0c5180bd229dfdfdb88ce7
#
_entry.id   34e79e177d0c5180bd229dfdfdb88ce7
#
_cell.length_a   1.000
_cell.length_b   1.000
_cell.length_c   1.000
_cell.angle_alpha   90.00
_cell.angle_beta   90.00
_cell.angle_gamma   90.00
#
_symmetry.space_group_name_H-M   'P 1'
#
loop_
_entity.id
_entity.type
_entity.pdbx_description
1 polymer ?
#
loop_
_entity_poly.entity_id
_entity_poly.type
_entity_poly.pdbx_seq_one_letter_code
_entity_poly.pdbx_strand_id
1 'polypeptide(L)'
;MSAPEYSFHTEWRALGTLQEVSEILEDPAELPRWWPSVYLEVETLAAGDERGVGRRARLHTRGWLPYTLHWELTVVESRSPRGFSIEATGDLAGDGRWTLEESGAWTLVAYDWRVRAEKPLLRALSPLLRPVLAANHRWAMGKGEESLALELLRRRTRQASERARIPAPPGPARHSGTLLLAAAGVAALAGFAAARGLSRPRRRRWRR
;
A
#
# COMPACT_ATOMS: atom_id res chain seq x y z
N MET A 1 1.76 23.57 8.15
CA MET A 1 2.76 22.49 8.35
C MET A 1 2.50 21.45 7.27
N SER A 2 3.47 21.13 6.43
CA SER A 2 3.36 20.07 5.42
C SER A 2 3.18 18.71 6.08
N ALA A 3 2.45 17.82 5.42
CA ALA A 3 2.29 16.43 5.88
C ALA A 3 3.67 15.74 5.89
N PRO A 4 3.94 14.90 6.89
CA PRO A 4 5.21 14.17 6.95
C PRO A 4 5.33 13.18 5.79
N GLU A 5 6.47 13.19 5.14
CA GLU A 5 6.82 12.32 4.04
C GLU A 5 7.50 11.04 4.54
N TYR A 6 7.16 9.93 3.90
CA TYR A 6 7.73 8.59 4.13
C TYR A 6 8.36 8.10 2.85
N SER A 7 9.55 7.55 2.95
CA SER A 7 10.22 6.85 1.85
C SER A 7 10.44 5.40 2.26
N PHE A 8 9.98 4.50 1.41
CA PHE A 8 10.15 3.05 1.59
C PHE A 8 10.86 2.49 0.36
N HIS A 9 11.81 1.62 0.61
CA HIS A 9 12.42 0.77 -0.40
C HIS A 9 12.13 -0.68 -0.05
N THR A 10 11.69 -1.46 -1.03
CA THR A 10 11.33 -2.87 -0.87
C THR A 10 11.91 -3.66 -2.02
N GLU A 11 12.49 -4.80 -1.70
CA GLU A 11 13.02 -5.74 -2.70
C GLU A 11 12.30 -7.09 -2.56
N TRP A 12 11.92 -7.67 -3.69
CA TRP A 12 11.35 -9.02 -3.80
C TRP A 12 12.18 -9.87 -4.75
N ARG A 13 12.07 -11.17 -4.58
CA ARG A 13 12.61 -12.15 -5.52
C ARG A 13 11.50 -13.08 -5.99
N ALA A 14 11.13 -12.98 -7.25
CA ALA A 14 10.09 -13.80 -7.85
C ALA A 14 10.71 -14.87 -8.75
N LEU A 15 10.39 -16.14 -8.53
CA LEU A 15 10.81 -17.23 -9.41
C LEU A 15 9.96 -17.17 -10.69
N GLY A 16 10.45 -16.48 -11.72
CA GLY A 16 9.73 -16.24 -12.95
C GLY A 16 10.46 -15.33 -13.91
N THR A 17 10.00 -15.33 -15.15
CA THR A 17 10.51 -14.42 -16.17
C THR A 17 10.05 -12.99 -15.89
N LEU A 18 10.80 -12.04 -16.42
CA LEU A 18 10.47 -10.62 -16.36
C LEU A 18 9.04 -10.34 -16.86
N GLN A 19 8.64 -10.98 -17.96
CA GLN A 19 7.33 -10.83 -18.56
C GLN A 19 6.21 -11.33 -17.66
N GLU A 20 6.35 -12.53 -17.07
CA GLU A 20 5.33 -13.10 -16.17
C GLU A 20 5.10 -12.24 -14.93
N VAL A 21 6.18 -11.69 -14.36
CA VAL A 21 6.10 -10.83 -13.18
C VAL A 21 5.49 -9.47 -13.52
N SER A 22 5.93 -8.87 -14.63
CA SER A 22 5.42 -7.58 -15.11
C SER A 22 3.91 -7.63 -15.37
N GLU A 23 3.43 -8.64 -16.09
CA GLU A 23 2.00 -8.84 -16.39
C GLU A 23 1.11 -8.94 -15.13
N ILE A 24 1.66 -9.46 -14.01
CA ILE A 24 0.91 -9.52 -12.75
C ILE A 24 0.88 -8.15 -12.07
N LEU A 25 2.02 -7.46 -12.03
CA LEU A 25 2.16 -6.20 -11.31
C LEU A 25 1.49 -5.01 -12.03
N GLU A 26 1.47 -5.05 -13.35
CA GLU A 26 0.93 -3.96 -14.19
C GLU A 26 -0.61 -3.95 -14.25
N ASP A 27 -1.30 -4.98 -13.76
CA ASP A 27 -2.76 -5.04 -13.77
C ASP A 27 -3.36 -4.77 -12.38
N PRO A 28 -3.75 -3.52 -12.08
CA PRO A 28 -4.34 -3.17 -10.80
C PRO A 28 -5.71 -3.82 -10.57
N ALA A 29 -6.47 -4.17 -11.61
CA ALA A 29 -7.79 -4.78 -11.46
C ALA A 29 -7.72 -6.17 -10.79
N GLU A 30 -6.61 -6.87 -10.99
CA GLU A 30 -6.38 -8.20 -10.44
C GLU A 30 -5.82 -8.19 -9.00
N LEU A 31 -5.43 -7.04 -8.44
CA LEU A 31 -4.86 -6.92 -7.10
C LEU A 31 -5.73 -7.55 -5.99
N PRO A 32 -7.06 -7.36 -5.94
CA PRO A 32 -7.89 -8.00 -4.91
C PRO A 32 -7.88 -9.53 -4.98
N ARG A 33 -7.67 -10.09 -6.17
CA ARG A 33 -7.65 -11.53 -6.39
C ARG A 33 -6.35 -12.17 -5.93
N TRP A 34 -5.20 -11.57 -6.29
CA TRP A 34 -3.92 -12.18 -5.97
C TRP A 34 -3.22 -11.59 -4.74
N TRP A 35 -3.57 -10.37 -4.32
CA TRP A 35 -3.03 -9.72 -3.11
C TRP A 35 -4.14 -9.23 -2.14
N PRO A 36 -5.09 -10.11 -1.74
CA PRO A 36 -6.26 -9.74 -0.93
C PRO A 36 -5.92 -9.32 0.49
N SER A 37 -4.71 -9.58 0.98
CA SER A 37 -4.26 -9.13 2.30
C SER A 37 -4.19 -7.60 2.41
N VAL A 38 -4.02 -6.91 1.28
CA VAL A 38 -3.86 -5.45 1.22
C VAL A 38 -4.97 -4.79 0.41
N TYR A 39 -5.28 -5.32 -0.77
CA TYR A 39 -6.25 -4.74 -1.69
C TYR A 39 -7.61 -5.39 -1.47
N LEU A 40 -8.55 -4.63 -0.88
CA LEU A 40 -9.91 -5.10 -0.58
C LEU A 40 -10.81 -4.94 -1.80
N GLU A 41 -10.64 -3.84 -2.54
CA GLU A 41 -11.42 -3.49 -3.71
C GLU A 41 -10.59 -2.61 -4.65
N VAL A 42 -10.78 -2.78 -5.94
CA VAL A 42 -10.19 -1.94 -6.99
C VAL A 42 -11.25 -1.65 -8.04
N GLU A 43 -11.44 -0.36 -8.34
CA GLU A 43 -12.30 0.14 -9.41
C GLU A 43 -11.44 0.75 -10.51
N THR A 44 -11.52 0.22 -11.73
CA THR A 44 -10.84 0.80 -12.89
C THR A 44 -11.57 2.06 -13.34
N LEU A 45 -10.87 3.20 -13.33
CA LEU A 45 -11.40 4.51 -13.75
C LEU A 45 -11.04 4.85 -15.19
N ALA A 46 -9.85 4.42 -15.65
CA ALA A 46 -9.39 4.59 -17.04
C ALA A 46 -8.42 3.48 -17.40
N ALA A 47 -8.50 2.99 -18.62
CA ALA A 47 -7.62 1.92 -19.12
C ALA A 47 -6.19 2.39 -19.42
N GLY A 48 -5.99 3.69 -19.70
CA GLY A 48 -4.72 4.22 -20.21
C GLY A 48 -4.53 3.97 -21.71
N ASP A 49 -3.35 4.31 -22.21
CA ASP A 49 -2.93 4.02 -23.58
C ASP A 49 -2.51 2.55 -23.75
N GLU A 50 -2.02 2.17 -24.95
CA GLU A 50 -1.57 0.81 -25.27
C GLU A 50 -0.41 0.32 -24.39
N ARG A 51 0.34 1.23 -23.77
CA ARG A 51 1.41 0.93 -22.82
C ARG A 51 0.93 0.98 -21.37
N GLY A 52 -0.35 1.29 -21.13
CA GLY A 52 -0.93 1.46 -19.81
C GLY A 52 -0.67 2.82 -19.17
N VAL A 53 0.01 3.77 -19.85
CA VAL A 53 0.21 5.14 -19.31
C VAL A 53 -1.13 5.87 -19.32
N GLY A 54 -1.42 6.58 -18.21
CA GLY A 54 -2.74 7.19 -18.00
C GLY A 54 -3.78 6.22 -17.43
N ARG A 55 -3.45 4.94 -17.21
CA ARG A 55 -4.33 4.00 -16.49
C ARG A 55 -4.59 4.54 -15.09
N ARG A 56 -5.88 4.55 -14.71
CA ARG A 56 -6.29 5.02 -13.37
C ARG A 56 -7.15 3.98 -12.69
N ALA A 57 -6.90 3.80 -11.41
CA ALA A 57 -7.71 2.93 -10.57
C ALA A 57 -7.92 3.56 -9.19
N ARG A 58 -9.13 3.38 -8.64
CA ARG A 58 -9.45 3.70 -7.24
C ARG A 58 -9.27 2.45 -6.40
N LEU A 59 -8.59 2.59 -5.30
CA LEU A 59 -8.14 1.52 -4.45
C LEU A 59 -8.71 1.67 -3.04
N HIS A 60 -9.29 0.58 -2.52
CA HIS A 60 -9.63 0.43 -1.11
C HIS A 60 -8.64 -0.56 -0.51
N THR A 61 -7.76 -0.08 0.36
CA THR A 61 -6.64 -0.86 0.89
C THR A 61 -6.60 -0.89 2.40
N ARG A 62 -5.95 -1.94 2.94
CA ARG A 62 -5.69 -2.11 4.37
C ARG A 62 -4.34 -2.78 4.57
N GLY A 63 -3.64 -2.41 5.64
CA GLY A 63 -2.53 -3.18 6.18
C GLY A 63 -2.98 -4.06 7.36
N TRP A 64 -2.03 -4.35 8.28
CA TRP A 64 -2.39 -5.01 9.55
C TRP A 64 -2.95 -4.05 10.61
N LEU A 65 -2.85 -2.75 10.39
CA LEU A 65 -3.46 -1.75 11.27
C LEU A 65 -5.00 -1.70 11.06
N PRO A 66 -5.78 -1.37 12.11
CA PRO A 66 -7.24 -1.42 12.08
C PRO A 66 -7.88 -0.19 11.41
N TYR A 67 -7.37 0.21 10.25
CA TYR A 67 -7.96 1.25 9.42
C TYR A 67 -7.81 0.89 7.93
N THR A 68 -8.62 1.52 7.11
CA THR A 68 -8.55 1.41 5.65
C THR A 68 -8.17 2.73 5.03
N LEU A 69 -7.65 2.67 3.81
CA LEU A 69 -7.24 3.82 3.01
C LEU A 69 -7.95 3.77 1.66
N HIS A 70 -8.45 4.93 1.23
CA HIS A 70 -9.02 5.15 -0.10
C HIS A 70 -8.11 6.11 -0.86
N TRP A 71 -7.60 5.66 -1.97
CA TRP A 71 -6.69 6.44 -2.80
C TRP A 71 -6.80 6.04 -4.26
N GLU A 72 -6.32 6.90 -5.16
CA GLU A 72 -6.28 6.62 -6.58
C GLU A 72 -4.82 6.52 -7.02
N LEU A 73 -4.55 5.57 -7.91
CA LEU A 73 -3.30 5.51 -8.65
C LEU A 73 -3.51 5.98 -10.08
N THR A 74 -2.47 6.62 -10.62
CA THR A 74 -2.33 6.91 -12.05
C THR A 74 -0.98 6.41 -12.52
N VAL A 75 -0.94 5.58 -13.55
CA VAL A 75 0.33 5.18 -14.19
C VAL A 75 0.83 6.36 -15.00
N VAL A 76 2.00 6.88 -14.64
CA VAL A 76 2.61 8.06 -15.30
C VAL A 76 3.76 7.71 -16.23
N GLU A 77 4.35 6.54 -16.07
CA GLU A 77 5.43 6.02 -16.93
C GLU A 77 5.30 4.50 -17.04
N SER A 78 5.51 3.95 -18.23
CA SER A 78 5.62 2.51 -18.46
C SER A 78 6.93 2.19 -19.18
N ARG A 79 7.66 1.25 -18.62
CA ARG A 79 8.91 0.67 -19.17
C ARG A 79 8.77 -0.85 -19.28
N SER A 80 7.52 -1.32 -19.49
CA SER A 80 7.18 -2.75 -19.55
C SER A 80 8.14 -3.50 -20.50
N PRO A 81 8.63 -4.68 -20.10
CA PRO A 81 8.36 -5.40 -18.85
C PRO A 81 9.31 -5.02 -17.69
N ARG A 82 10.12 -3.96 -17.81
CA ARG A 82 11.16 -3.56 -16.83
C ARG A 82 10.64 -2.68 -15.70
N GLY A 83 9.34 -2.38 -15.69
CA GLY A 83 8.69 -1.65 -14.62
C GLY A 83 7.83 -0.47 -15.07
N PHE A 84 7.31 0.26 -14.10
CA PHE A 84 6.41 1.40 -14.29
C PHE A 84 6.47 2.35 -13.10
N SER A 85 5.99 3.57 -13.29
CA SER A 85 5.86 4.57 -12.23
C SER A 85 4.41 4.99 -12.08
N ILE A 86 4.02 5.26 -10.84
CA ILE A 86 2.67 5.69 -10.48
C ILE A 86 2.69 6.97 -9.66
N GLU A 87 1.64 7.76 -9.80
CA GLU A 87 1.25 8.80 -8.85
C GLU A 87 0.06 8.33 -8.04
N ALA A 88 0.06 8.67 -6.74
CA ALA A 88 -1.02 8.38 -5.80
C ALA A 88 -1.65 9.68 -5.32
N THR A 89 -2.99 9.69 -5.19
CA THR A 89 -3.78 10.79 -4.63
C THR A 89 -4.87 10.25 -3.71
N GLY A 90 -5.31 11.06 -2.74
CA GLY A 90 -6.32 10.66 -1.76
C GLY A 90 -5.76 10.52 -0.35
N ASP A 91 -6.12 9.47 0.39
CA ASP A 91 -5.61 9.21 1.76
C ASP A 91 -4.08 9.02 1.78
N LEU A 92 -3.50 8.60 0.66
CA LEU A 92 -2.08 8.58 0.35
C LEU A 92 -1.80 9.48 -0.86
N ALA A 93 -0.78 10.32 -0.77
CA ALA A 93 -0.36 11.18 -1.87
C ALA A 93 1.16 11.10 -2.07
N GLY A 94 1.60 10.83 -3.28
CA GLY A 94 3.02 10.67 -3.59
C GLY A 94 3.28 9.90 -4.87
N ASP A 95 4.46 9.31 -4.96
CA ASP A 95 4.92 8.58 -6.14
C ASP A 95 5.49 7.21 -5.80
N GLY A 96 5.30 6.26 -6.69
CA GLY A 96 5.83 4.90 -6.61
C GLY A 96 6.51 4.48 -7.89
N ARG A 97 7.63 3.78 -7.76
CA ARG A 97 8.38 3.22 -8.89
C ARG A 97 8.65 1.75 -8.69
N TRP A 98 8.18 0.95 -9.63
CA TRP A 98 8.53 -0.45 -9.77
C TRP A 98 9.66 -0.61 -10.78
N THR A 99 10.68 -1.37 -10.40
CA THR A 99 11.81 -1.73 -11.28
C THR A 99 11.97 -3.24 -11.23
N LEU A 100 12.10 -3.86 -12.39
CA LEU A 100 12.22 -5.30 -12.56
C LEU A 100 13.50 -5.61 -13.34
N GLU A 101 14.29 -6.57 -12.83
CA GLU A 101 15.56 -7.00 -13.44
C GLU A 101 15.65 -8.52 -13.47
N GLU A 102 16.18 -9.07 -14.56
CA GLU A 102 16.42 -10.50 -14.69
C GLU A 102 17.66 -10.93 -13.89
N SER A 103 17.55 -12.04 -13.17
CA SER A 103 18.65 -12.65 -12.41
C SER A 103 18.58 -14.18 -12.50
N GLY A 104 19.01 -14.74 -13.62
CA GLY A 104 18.91 -16.16 -13.91
C GLY A 104 17.44 -16.63 -14.01
N ALA A 105 17.03 -17.56 -13.16
CA ALA A 105 15.64 -18.04 -13.10
C ALA A 105 14.69 -17.12 -12.31
N TRP A 106 15.22 -16.02 -11.76
CA TRP A 106 14.49 -15.09 -10.91
C TRP A 106 14.34 -13.73 -11.58
N THR A 107 13.27 -13.04 -11.21
CA THR A 107 13.12 -11.60 -11.41
C THR A 107 13.30 -10.92 -10.06
N LEU A 108 14.25 -9.98 -10.01
CA LEU A 108 14.39 -9.04 -8.89
C LEU A 108 13.42 -7.90 -9.11
N VAL A 109 12.65 -7.59 -8.08
CA VAL A 109 11.63 -6.54 -8.11
C VAL A 109 11.98 -5.54 -7.03
N ALA A 110 12.22 -4.29 -7.40
CA ALA A 110 12.39 -3.18 -6.47
C ALA A 110 11.17 -2.25 -6.53
N TYR A 111 10.73 -1.81 -5.36
CA TYR A 111 9.65 -0.82 -5.23
C TYR A 111 10.10 0.33 -4.34
N ASP A 112 10.26 1.49 -4.95
CA ASP A 112 10.49 2.76 -4.27
C ASP A 112 9.18 3.50 -4.10
N TRP A 113 8.80 3.77 -2.86
CA TRP A 113 7.54 4.41 -2.51
C TRP A 113 7.78 5.66 -1.67
N ARG A 114 7.48 6.83 -2.22
CA ARG A 114 7.51 8.12 -1.51
C ARG A 114 6.10 8.62 -1.33
N VAL A 115 5.65 8.73 -0.08
CA VAL A 115 4.24 8.98 0.20
C VAL A 115 4.04 9.85 1.43
N ARG A 116 3.03 10.68 1.37
CA ARG A 116 2.47 11.43 2.50
C ARG A 116 1.13 10.83 2.88
N ALA A 117 0.90 10.69 4.17
CA ALA A 117 -0.41 10.31 4.69
C ALA A 117 -1.26 11.57 4.87
N GLU A 118 -2.29 11.73 4.04
CA GLU A 118 -3.16 12.91 4.07
C GLU A 118 -4.35 12.72 5.01
N LYS A 119 -4.64 11.50 5.44
CA LYS A 119 -5.70 11.22 6.41
C LYS A 119 -5.43 11.96 7.72
N PRO A 120 -6.36 12.81 8.23
CA PRO A 120 -6.10 13.73 9.34
C PRO A 120 -5.54 13.06 10.60
N LEU A 121 -6.05 11.87 10.95
CA LEU A 121 -5.59 11.10 12.10
C LEU A 121 -4.12 10.65 11.93
N LEU A 122 -3.78 10.11 10.76
CA LEU A 122 -2.41 9.65 10.46
C LEU A 122 -1.44 10.83 10.39
N ARG A 123 -1.88 11.96 9.85
CA ARG A 123 -1.10 13.18 9.77
C ARG A 123 -0.77 13.76 11.15
N ALA A 124 -1.75 13.79 12.07
CA ALA A 124 -1.55 14.29 13.43
C ALA A 124 -0.62 13.42 14.28
N LEU A 125 -0.67 12.11 14.11
CA LEU A 125 0.11 11.14 14.89
C LEU A 125 1.42 10.73 14.23
N SER A 126 1.70 11.23 13.04
CA SER A 126 2.77 10.78 12.16
C SER A 126 4.18 10.72 12.77
N PRO A 127 4.66 11.70 13.56
CA PRO A 127 6.01 11.60 14.13
C PRO A 127 6.19 10.41 15.07
N LEU A 128 5.16 10.10 15.87
CA LEU A 128 5.18 8.97 16.82
C LEU A 128 4.95 7.63 16.12
N LEU A 129 4.17 7.61 15.02
CA LEU A 129 3.76 6.39 14.35
C LEU A 129 4.71 5.93 13.23
N ARG A 130 5.77 6.69 12.93
CA ARG A 130 6.74 6.30 11.89
C ARG A 130 7.17 4.84 11.93
N PRO A 131 7.64 4.27 13.07
CA PRO A 131 8.06 2.88 13.13
C PRO A 131 6.89 1.90 12.92
N VAL A 132 5.70 2.26 13.39
CA VAL A 132 4.48 1.45 13.24
C VAL A 132 4.01 1.44 11.78
N LEU A 133 4.01 2.59 11.10
CA LEU A 133 3.66 2.70 9.69
C LEU A 133 4.68 1.98 8.80
N ALA A 134 5.97 2.07 9.15
CA ALA A 134 7.02 1.31 8.46
C ALA A 134 6.85 -0.21 8.66
N ALA A 135 6.50 -0.66 9.85
CA ALA A 135 6.20 -2.07 10.12
C ALA A 135 4.96 -2.54 9.35
N ASN A 136 3.90 -1.69 9.28
CA ASN A 136 2.69 -1.97 8.48
C ASN A 136 3.02 -2.09 6.99
N HIS A 137 3.87 -1.21 6.45
CA HIS A 137 4.33 -1.28 5.07
C HIS A 137 5.12 -2.57 4.81
N ARG A 138 6.11 -2.90 5.64
CA ARG A 138 6.88 -4.15 5.51
C ARG A 138 6.00 -5.39 5.54
N TRP A 139 5.01 -5.42 6.45
CA TRP A 139 4.05 -6.51 6.50
C TRP A 139 3.24 -6.62 5.19
N ALA A 140 2.72 -5.50 4.70
CA ALA A 140 1.96 -5.45 3.46
C ALA A 140 2.80 -5.98 2.28
N MET A 141 4.03 -5.49 2.14
CA MET A 141 4.94 -5.89 1.07
C MET A 141 5.36 -7.37 1.19
N GLY A 142 5.64 -7.88 2.40
CA GLY A 142 5.93 -9.31 2.59
C GLY A 142 4.76 -10.21 2.21
N LYS A 143 3.50 -9.78 2.47
CA LYS A 143 2.31 -10.48 2.00
C LYS A 143 2.14 -10.39 0.48
N GLY A 144 2.60 -9.31 -0.14
CA GLY A 144 2.63 -9.15 -1.59
C GLY A 144 3.59 -10.13 -2.25
N GLU A 145 4.80 -10.27 -1.75
CA GLU A 145 5.80 -11.22 -2.26
C GLU A 145 5.31 -12.67 -2.19
N GLU A 146 4.74 -13.08 -1.04
CA GLU A 146 4.14 -14.40 -0.84
C GLU A 146 2.97 -14.63 -1.85
N SER A 147 2.12 -13.64 -2.04
CA SER A 147 1.00 -13.69 -2.96
C SER A 147 1.42 -13.77 -4.43
N LEU A 148 2.46 -13.00 -4.81
CA LEU A 148 3.03 -13.00 -6.16
C LEU A 148 3.58 -14.38 -6.52
N ALA A 149 4.31 -15.02 -5.60
CA ALA A 149 4.84 -16.38 -5.80
C ALA A 149 3.71 -17.40 -6.05
N LEU A 150 2.62 -17.33 -5.29
CA LEU A 150 1.45 -18.18 -5.46
C LEU A 150 0.72 -17.90 -6.78
N GLU A 151 0.63 -16.65 -7.19
CA GLU A 151 -0.01 -16.26 -8.44
C GLU A 151 0.79 -16.74 -9.67
N LEU A 152 2.12 -16.60 -9.66
CA LEU A 152 2.99 -17.15 -10.69
C LEU A 152 2.80 -18.65 -10.84
N LEU A 153 2.74 -19.38 -9.71
CA LEU A 153 2.49 -20.82 -9.71
C LEU A 153 1.12 -21.14 -10.33
N ARG A 154 0.06 -20.38 -9.99
CA ARG A 154 -1.29 -20.57 -10.56
C ARG A 154 -1.35 -20.34 -12.04
N ARG A 155 -0.70 -19.28 -12.54
CA ARG A 155 -0.68 -18.95 -13.98
C ARG A 155 0.03 -20.01 -14.81
N ARG A 156 1.08 -20.64 -14.27
CA ARG A 156 1.84 -21.71 -14.91
C ARG A 156 1.15 -23.06 -14.87
N THR A 157 0.30 -23.30 -13.88
CA THR A 157 -0.38 -24.57 -13.70
C THR A 157 -1.54 -24.72 -14.68
N ARG A 158 -1.40 -25.62 -15.66
CA ARG A 158 -2.38 -25.84 -16.74
C ARG A 158 -3.59 -26.63 -16.26
N GLN A 159 -3.37 -27.66 -15.42
CA GLN A 159 -4.43 -28.57 -14.97
C GLN A 159 -5.25 -27.92 -13.82
N ALA A 160 -6.57 -27.91 -13.97
CA ALA A 160 -7.49 -27.33 -12.97
C ALA A 160 -7.39 -28.03 -11.60
N SER A 161 -7.23 -29.36 -11.59
CA SER A 161 -7.08 -30.16 -10.37
C SER A 161 -5.79 -29.86 -9.59
N GLU A 162 -4.70 -29.58 -10.29
CA GLU A 162 -3.44 -29.18 -9.67
C GLU A 162 -3.52 -27.71 -9.20
N ARG A 163 -4.12 -26.83 -9.99
CA ARG A 163 -4.34 -25.44 -9.61
C ARG A 163 -5.17 -25.30 -8.33
N ALA A 164 -6.15 -26.18 -8.14
CA ALA A 164 -6.99 -26.22 -6.93
C ALA A 164 -6.21 -26.62 -5.66
N ARG A 165 -5.02 -27.25 -5.80
CA ARG A 165 -4.15 -27.62 -4.66
C ARG A 165 -3.21 -26.48 -4.24
N ILE A 166 -3.06 -25.44 -5.06
CA ILE A 166 -2.23 -24.29 -4.71
C ILE A 166 -2.93 -23.51 -3.60
N PRO A 167 -2.25 -23.23 -2.47
CA PRO A 167 -2.85 -22.51 -1.35
C PRO A 167 -3.44 -21.15 -1.77
N ALA A 168 -4.53 -20.74 -1.15
CA ALA A 168 -5.06 -19.39 -1.36
C ALA A 168 -4.02 -18.33 -0.94
N PRO A 169 -4.00 -17.15 -1.60
CA PRO A 169 -3.12 -16.06 -1.15
C PRO A 169 -3.49 -15.64 0.28
N PRO A 170 -2.52 -15.09 1.05
CA PRO A 170 -2.79 -14.60 2.39
C PRO A 170 -3.95 -13.60 2.40
N GLY A 171 -4.94 -13.87 3.24
CA GLY A 171 -6.08 -12.97 3.42
C GLY A 171 -5.75 -11.74 4.29
N PRO A 172 -6.71 -10.83 4.46
CA PRO A 172 -6.57 -9.65 5.32
C PRO A 172 -6.23 -10.02 6.76
N ALA A 173 -5.47 -9.13 7.44
CA ALA A 173 -5.16 -9.31 8.84
C ALA A 173 -6.42 -9.43 9.69
N ARG A 174 -6.46 -10.45 10.57
CA ARG A 174 -7.52 -10.61 11.56
C ARG A 174 -7.17 -9.78 12.78
N HIS A 175 -8.06 -8.87 13.17
CA HIS A 175 -7.87 -8.09 14.39
C HIS A 175 -8.58 -8.83 15.54
N SER A 176 -7.83 -9.24 16.56
CA SER A 176 -8.42 -9.59 17.85
C SER A 176 -8.95 -8.30 18.51
N GLY A 177 -10.10 -8.38 19.20
CA GLY A 177 -10.77 -7.23 19.83
C GLY A 177 -9.88 -6.36 20.73
N THR A 178 -8.83 -6.92 21.31
CA THR A 178 -7.82 -6.21 22.13
C THR A 178 -7.04 -5.14 21.33
N LEU A 179 -6.73 -5.37 20.06
CA LEU A 179 -6.04 -4.38 19.22
C LEU A 179 -6.94 -3.20 18.83
N LEU A 180 -8.24 -3.46 18.66
CA LEU A 180 -9.24 -2.41 18.39
C LEU A 180 -9.41 -1.50 19.60
N LEU A 181 -9.41 -2.05 20.82
CA LEU A 181 -9.49 -1.27 22.06
C LEU A 181 -8.22 -0.43 22.30
N ALA A 182 -7.05 -0.95 21.98
CA ALA A 182 -5.80 -0.19 22.08
C ALA A 182 -5.74 0.96 21.07
N ALA A 183 -6.19 0.75 19.84
CA ALA A 183 -6.26 1.78 18.82
C ALA A 183 -7.30 2.87 19.17
N ALA A 184 -8.44 2.49 19.71
CA ALA A 184 -9.45 3.42 20.22
C ALA A 184 -8.95 4.24 21.41
N GLY A 185 -8.18 3.62 22.34
CA GLY A 185 -7.54 4.30 23.46
C GLY A 185 -6.52 5.36 23.04
N VAL A 186 -5.68 5.05 22.05
CA VAL A 186 -4.71 6.00 21.49
C VAL A 186 -5.41 7.16 20.78
N ALA A 187 -6.48 6.89 20.04
CA ALA A 187 -7.28 7.93 19.38
C ALA A 187 -7.98 8.85 20.40
N ALA A 188 -8.52 8.30 21.49
CA ALA A 188 -9.15 9.06 22.55
C ALA A 188 -8.14 9.95 23.32
N LEU A 189 -6.94 9.44 23.59
CA LEU A 189 -5.85 10.20 24.25
C LEU A 189 -5.36 11.35 23.36
N ALA A 190 -5.25 11.13 22.04
CA ALA A 190 -4.87 12.17 21.10
C ALA A 190 -5.94 13.26 20.97
N GLY A 191 -7.22 12.89 20.95
CA GLY A 191 -8.35 13.82 20.96
C GLY A 191 -8.40 14.69 22.23
N PHE A 192 -8.11 14.09 23.40
CA PHE A 192 -8.10 14.79 24.67
C PHE A 192 -6.92 15.78 24.79
N ALA A 193 -5.74 15.41 24.26
CA ALA A 193 -4.56 16.29 24.21
C ALA A 193 -4.78 17.49 23.28
N ALA A 194 -5.43 17.29 22.12
CA ALA A 194 -5.78 18.36 21.19
C ALA A 194 -6.82 19.34 21.79
N ALA A 195 -7.83 18.83 22.52
CA ALA A 195 -8.83 19.67 23.18
C ALA A 195 -8.23 20.52 24.32
N ARG A 196 -7.25 20.01 25.05
CA ARG A 196 -6.53 20.78 26.09
C ARG A 196 -5.60 21.85 25.55
N GLY A 197 -5.07 21.66 24.33
CA GLY A 197 -4.22 22.65 23.64
C GLY A 197 -4.97 23.91 23.23
N LEU A 198 -6.29 23.83 23.01
CA LEU A 198 -7.14 24.94 22.59
C LEU A 198 -7.67 25.80 23.77
N SER A 199 -7.50 25.33 25.02
CA SER A 199 -8.04 26.01 26.22
C SER A 199 -7.01 26.84 27.00
N ARG A 200 -5.90 27.26 26.38
CA ARG A 200 -4.99 28.22 27.03
C ARG A 200 -5.63 29.62 27.05
N PRO A 201 -5.98 30.21 28.21
CA PRO A 201 -6.55 31.54 28.29
C PRO A 201 -5.54 32.56 27.80
N ARG A 202 -5.94 33.42 26.86
CA ARG A 202 -5.20 34.61 26.48
C ARG A 202 -5.02 35.49 27.73
N ARG A 203 -3.80 35.53 28.28
CA ARG A 203 -3.44 36.53 29.30
C ARG A 203 -3.58 37.93 28.68
N ARG A 204 -4.60 38.66 29.11
CA ARG A 204 -4.74 40.11 28.84
C ARG A 204 -3.54 40.81 29.50
N ARG A 205 -2.66 41.37 28.69
CA ARG A 205 -1.69 42.36 29.18
C ARG A 205 -2.44 43.66 29.44
N TRP A 206 -2.61 43.99 30.69
CA TRP A 206 -2.94 45.35 31.11
C TRP A 206 -1.69 46.22 30.90
N ARG A 207 -1.79 47.25 30.08
CA ARG A 207 -0.82 48.38 30.07
C ARG A 207 -1.28 49.40 31.10
N ARG A 208 -0.39 49.79 31.96
CA ARG A 208 -0.43 51.07 32.71
C ARG A 208 0.50 52.07 31.97
#